data_7bb320969345804c4a4638e3a0bcc733
#
_entry.id   7bb320969345804c4a4638e3a0bcc733
#
_cell.length_a   1.000
_cell.length_b   1.000
_cell.length_c   1.000
_cell.angle_alpha   90.00
_cell.angle_beta   90.00
_cell.angle_gamma   90.00
#
_symmetry.space_group_name_H-M   'P 1'
#
loop_
_entity.id
_entity.type
_entity.pdbx_description
1 polymer ?
#
loop_
_entity_poly.entity_id
_entity_poly.type
_entity_poly.pdbx_seq_one_letter_code
_entity_poly.pdbx_strand_id
1 'polypeptide(L)'
;MKKAHMKKNCEELNKLTSPPAYYLPNPYLDDDNAYNINGLNTIPRLAIVNANQSLDNAVETGFGLFNQGNFPDYGSYARYTSANNQTHHVEFIAYPTQYGSIHTHPFNTTNKTWIPMFSLDDIYSVLTFRNVYSSIEYLNDLNTNGDALFTSILIAKQGDSNNTYAIKIEDITKFQKLKDVYDDIGDANNDGINEYKEMNQSLKDLYTENANDASGTATQYQRVLLKFLADNDLGLSLYQMEQTNAGTPDVEETWKRLNLGLGDTVISSPCN
;
A
#
# COMPACT_ATOMS: atom_id res chain seq x y z
N MET A 1 -11.20 -19.21 -9.49
CA MET A 1 -10.09 -18.70 -8.67
C MET A 1 -10.10 -17.17 -8.54
N LYS A 2 -10.03 -16.35 -9.60
CA LYS A 2 -9.98 -14.88 -9.49
C LYS A 2 -11.04 -14.21 -8.60
N LYS A 3 -12.33 -14.64 -8.67
CA LYS A 3 -13.38 -14.09 -7.79
C LYS A 3 -13.16 -14.37 -6.30
N ALA A 4 -12.61 -15.54 -5.96
CA ALA A 4 -12.35 -15.90 -4.56
C ALA A 4 -11.20 -15.08 -3.96
N HIS A 5 -10.12 -14.85 -4.73
CA HIS A 5 -9.02 -13.97 -4.30
C HIS A 5 -9.48 -12.53 -4.12
N MET A 6 -10.23 -11.97 -5.09
CA MET A 6 -10.78 -10.62 -4.97
C MET A 6 -11.61 -10.47 -3.69
N LYS A 7 -12.47 -11.43 -3.38
CA LYS A 7 -13.27 -11.40 -2.16
C LYS A 7 -12.40 -11.37 -0.90
N LYS A 8 -11.38 -12.22 -0.82
CA LYS A 8 -10.44 -12.24 0.31
C LYS A 8 -9.66 -10.93 0.44
N ASN A 9 -9.15 -10.39 -0.66
CA ASN A 9 -8.45 -9.11 -0.66
C ASN A 9 -9.33 -7.98 -0.13
N CYS A 10 -10.59 -7.94 -0.55
CA CYS A 10 -11.57 -6.99 -0.05
C CYS A 10 -11.88 -7.18 1.44
N GLU A 11 -12.04 -8.43 1.89
CA GLU A 11 -12.26 -8.74 3.31
C GLU A 11 -11.09 -8.26 4.17
N GLU A 12 -9.86 -8.49 3.75
CA GLU A 12 -8.67 -8.03 4.48
C GLU A 12 -8.55 -6.49 4.48
N LEU A 13 -8.83 -5.82 3.37
CA LEU A 13 -8.82 -4.35 3.33
C LEU A 13 -9.91 -3.74 4.21
N ASN A 14 -11.12 -4.32 4.20
CA ASN A 14 -12.20 -3.86 5.05
C ASN A 14 -11.88 -4.02 6.54
N LYS A 15 -11.14 -5.06 6.94
CA LYS A 15 -10.67 -5.21 8.33
C LYS A 15 -9.75 -4.09 8.76
N LEU A 16 -8.93 -3.52 7.86
CA LEU A 16 -8.02 -2.42 8.18
C LEU A 16 -8.76 -1.12 8.51
N THR A 17 -9.94 -0.92 7.94
CA THR A 17 -10.74 0.29 8.09
C THR A 17 -11.99 0.10 8.93
N SER A 18 -12.44 -1.14 9.14
CA SER A 18 -13.61 -1.45 9.96
C SER A 18 -13.32 -1.27 11.46
N PRO A 19 -14.26 -0.75 12.24
CA PRO A 19 -14.13 -0.73 13.69
C PRO A 19 -14.07 -2.15 14.24
N PRO A 20 -13.25 -2.41 15.27
CA PRO A 20 -13.20 -3.73 15.90
C PRO A 20 -14.55 -4.08 16.55
N ALA A 21 -14.93 -5.35 16.47
CA ALA A 21 -16.15 -5.85 17.10
C ALA A 21 -16.12 -5.72 18.65
N TYR A 22 -14.93 -5.66 19.23
CA TYR A 22 -14.71 -5.47 20.67
C TYR A 22 -13.54 -4.51 20.89
N TYR A 23 -13.81 -3.42 21.55
CA TYR A 23 -12.78 -2.50 22.04
C TYR A 23 -12.29 -2.98 23.40
N LEU A 24 -11.04 -3.46 23.46
CA LEU A 24 -10.30 -3.51 24.72
C LEU A 24 -9.43 -2.24 24.77
N PRO A 25 -9.63 -1.35 25.77
CA PRO A 25 -8.73 -0.23 25.94
C PRO A 25 -7.31 -0.77 26.09
N ASN A 26 -6.39 -0.31 25.24
CA ASN A 26 -4.99 -0.68 25.37
C ASN A 26 -4.45 0.05 26.62
N PRO A 27 -4.10 -0.66 27.71
CA PRO A 27 -3.65 -0.04 28.95
C PRO A 27 -2.27 0.64 28.83
N TYR A 28 -1.63 0.52 27.66
CA TYR A 28 -0.30 1.09 27.38
C TYR A 28 -0.33 2.33 26.49
N LEU A 29 -1.52 2.78 26.08
CA LEU A 29 -1.64 4.08 25.42
C LEU A 29 -1.89 5.12 26.51
N ASP A 30 -0.93 6.02 26.70
CA ASP A 30 -1.10 7.19 27.56
C ASP A 30 -2.38 7.94 27.15
N ASP A 31 -3.21 8.24 28.14
CA ASP A 31 -4.50 8.93 27.97
C ASP A 31 -4.39 10.26 27.19
N ASP A 32 -3.22 10.87 27.18
CA ASP A 32 -2.95 12.15 26.51
C ASP A 32 -2.80 12.02 24.97
N ASN A 33 -2.65 10.80 24.43
CA ASN A 33 -2.59 10.51 22.98
C ASN A 33 -3.79 9.71 22.50
N ALA A 34 -4.82 9.57 23.30
CA ALA A 34 -6.07 8.99 22.88
C ALA A 34 -6.73 9.90 21.83
N TYR A 35 -6.39 9.72 20.58
CA TYR A 35 -7.27 10.11 19.48
C TYR A 35 -8.52 9.24 19.56
N ASN A 36 -9.27 9.48 20.61
CA ASN A 36 -10.54 8.85 20.88
C ASN A 36 -11.61 9.52 20.02
N ILE A 37 -11.51 9.31 18.72
CA ILE A 37 -12.65 9.58 17.86
C ILE A 37 -13.61 8.43 18.10
N ASN A 38 -14.43 8.54 19.13
CA ASN A 38 -15.58 7.69 19.42
C ASN A 38 -15.31 6.18 19.61
N GLY A 39 -14.11 5.75 20.00
CA GLY A 39 -13.82 4.35 20.34
C GLY A 39 -13.87 3.34 19.17
N LEU A 40 -13.80 3.79 17.92
CA LEU A 40 -14.10 2.99 16.74
C LEU A 40 -12.88 2.72 15.85
N ASN A 41 -11.67 3.12 16.20
CA ASN A 41 -10.51 2.96 15.31
C ASN A 41 -9.75 1.66 15.60
N THR A 42 -9.57 0.84 14.58
CA THR A 42 -8.55 -0.21 14.60
C THR A 42 -7.16 0.43 14.59
N ILE A 43 -6.14 -0.25 15.12
CA ILE A 43 -4.76 0.27 15.06
C ILE A 43 -4.32 0.57 13.61
N PRO A 44 -4.58 -0.28 12.59
CA PRO A 44 -4.30 0.06 11.20
C PRO A 44 -5.03 1.30 10.71
N ARG A 45 -6.30 1.48 11.07
CA ARG A 45 -7.05 2.69 10.71
C ARG A 45 -6.42 3.95 11.32
N LEU A 46 -5.97 3.88 12.57
CA LEU A 46 -5.26 4.98 13.21
C LEU A 46 -3.96 5.32 12.47
N ALA A 47 -3.23 4.31 12.00
CA ALA A 47 -2.03 4.53 11.18
C ALA A 47 -2.36 5.23 9.86
N ILE A 48 -3.48 4.90 9.20
CA ILE A 48 -3.96 5.60 8.00
C ILE A 48 -4.29 7.06 8.32
N VAL A 49 -4.99 7.33 9.42
CA VAL A 49 -5.32 8.70 9.87
C VAL A 49 -4.05 9.51 10.14
N ASN A 50 -3.09 8.95 10.88
CA ASN A 50 -1.83 9.61 11.19
C ASN A 50 -0.99 9.87 9.92
N ALA A 51 -0.99 8.94 8.98
CA ALA A 51 -0.33 9.12 7.70
C ALA A 51 -0.99 10.25 6.89
N ASN A 52 -2.32 10.32 6.85
CA ASN A 52 -3.03 11.44 6.22
C ASN A 52 -2.65 12.80 6.82
N GLN A 53 -2.53 12.89 8.14
CA GLN A 53 -2.12 14.12 8.82
C GLN A 53 -0.68 14.52 8.51
N SER A 54 0.16 13.58 8.10
CA SER A 54 1.57 13.84 7.78
C SER A 54 1.82 14.24 6.33
N LEU A 55 0.80 14.28 5.48
CA LEU A 55 0.92 14.62 4.05
C LEU A 55 1.42 16.05 3.79
N ASP A 56 1.23 16.96 4.74
CA ASP A 56 1.75 18.33 4.63
C ASP A 56 3.22 18.45 5.06
N ASN A 57 3.84 17.36 5.54
CA ASN A 57 5.26 17.30 5.81
C ASN A 57 6.04 17.24 4.50
N ALA A 58 7.23 17.84 4.49
CA ALA A 58 8.12 17.83 3.31
C ALA A 58 8.86 16.49 3.10
N VAL A 59 8.50 15.45 3.83
CA VAL A 59 9.14 14.13 3.84
C VAL A 59 8.10 13.03 3.90
N GLU A 60 8.39 11.90 3.29
CA GLU A 60 7.57 10.71 3.43
C GLU A 60 7.50 10.25 4.88
N THR A 61 6.35 9.75 5.26
CA THR A 61 6.11 9.11 6.56
C THR A 61 5.64 7.69 6.32
N GLY A 62 6.13 6.74 7.11
CA GLY A 62 5.80 5.33 6.97
C GLY A 62 5.43 4.66 8.28
N PHE A 63 4.62 3.63 8.19
CA PHE A 63 4.18 2.76 9.27
C PHE A 63 4.22 1.32 8.81
N GLY A 64 4.76 0.41 9.63
CA GLY A 64 4.64 -1.02 9.43
C GLY A 64 3.33 -1.54 10.01
N LEU A 65 2.74 -2.50 9.34
CA LEU A 65 1.58 -3.24 9.83
C LEU A 65 2.07 -4.60 10.33
N PHE A 66 1.82 -4.92 11.60
CA PHE A 66 2.34 -6.12 12.25
C PHE A 66 1.21 -6.96 12.83
N ASN A 67 1.34 -8.27 12.72
CA ASN A 67 0.49 -9.21 13.43
C ASN A 67 1.09 -9.51 14.81
N GLN A 68 0.34 -9.25 15.88
CA GLN A 68 0.77 -9.51 17.25
C GLN A 68 0.07 -10.74 17.84
N GLY A 69 0.54 -11.93 17.45
CA GLY A 69 0.18 -13.18 18.12
C GLY A 69 -1.32 -13.43 18.25
N ASN A 70 -1.83 -13.55 19.47
CA ASN A 70 -3.21 -13.96 19.76
C ASN A 70 -4.32 -12.96 19.39
N PHE A 71 -3.99 -11.87 18.70
CA PHE A 71 -4.95 -10.86 18.25
C PHE A 71 -4.92 -10.77 16.72
N PRO A 72 -5.57 -11.72 16.01
CA PRO A 72 -5.52 -11.77 14.54
C PRO A 72 -6.13 -10.53 13.86
N ASP A 73 -6.92 -9.76 14.58
CA ASP A 73 -7.64 -8.60 14.02
C ASP A 73 -6.93 -7.26 14.29
N TYR A 74 -5.82 -7.25 15.04
CA TYR A 74 -5.11 -6.03 15.43
C TYR A 74 -3.64 -6.07 15.04
N GLY A 75 -3.29 -5.30 14.03
CA GLY A 75 -1.89 -4.96 13.77
C GLY A 75 -1.42 -3.83 14.69
N SER A 76 -0.24 -3.95 15.27
CA SER A 76 0.47 -2.78 15.77
C SER A 76 1.21 -2.10 14.62
N TYR A 77 1.51 -0.83 14.76
CA TYR A 77 2.34 -0.11 13.81
C TYR A 77 3.51 0.57 14.52
N ALA A 78 4.63 0.69 13.83
CA ALA A 78 5.72 1.54 14.23
C ALA A 78 5.87 2.67 13.19
N ARG A 79 6.14 3.87 13.67
CA ARG A 79 6.40 5.00 12.77
C ARG A 79 7.84 4.91 12.28
N TYR A 80 8.00 4.94 10.96
CA TYR A 80 9.30 5.09 10.30
C TYR A 80 9.37 6.50 9.76
N THR A 81 10.42 7.23 10.08
CA THR A 81 10.74 8.51 9.44
C THR A 81 11.96 8.29 8.58
N SER A 82 12.09 8.99 7.46
CA SER A 82 13.29 8.92 6.65
C SER A 82 14.50 9.25 7.54
N ALA A 83 15.46 8.32 7.56
CA ALA A 83 16.52 8.26 8.57
C ALA A 83 17.44 9.47 8.59
N ASN A 84 17.47 10.27 7.54
CA ASN A 84 18.24 11.49 7.46
C ASN A 84 17.41 12.52 6.73
N ASN A 85 17.00 13.59 7.29
CA ASN A 85 16.29 14.73 6.67
C ASN A 85 16.69 15.10 5.22
N GLN A 86 17.50 14.31 4.57
CA GLN A 86 18.01 14.42 3.22
C GLN A 86 17.51 13.37 2.24
N THR A 87 17.04 12.20 2.72
CA THR A 87 16.42 11.18 1.89
C THR A 87 14.91 11.24 2.08
N HIS A 88 14.19 11.41 0.98
CA HIS A 88 12.75 11.60 1.00
C HIS A 88 12.01 10.27 0.89
N HIS A 89 12.67 9.17 1.23
CA HIS A 89 12.15 7.82 1.15
C HIS A 89 11.98 7.22 2.54
N VAL A 90 10.93 6.43 2.70
CA VAL A 90 10.75 5.55 3.85
C VAL A 90 11.40 4.21 3.51
N GLU A 91 12.38 3.81 4.31
CA GLU A 91 12.94 2.47 4.22
C GLU A 91 12.21 1.55 5.20
N PHE A 92 11.60 0.49 4.68
CA PHE A 92 11.00 -0.56 5.49
C PHE A 92 11.97 -1.73 5.64
N ILE A 93 12.34 -2.05 6.88
CA ILE A 93 13.00 -3.31 7.20
C ILE A 93 11.90 -4.33 7.45
N ALA A 94 11.84 -5.38 6.62
CA ALA A 94 10.83 -6.41 6.80
C ALA A 94 11.09 -7.23 8.06
N TYR A 95 10.05 -7.36 8.88
CA TYR A 95 10.07 -8.19 10.09
C TYR A 95 9.18 -9.43 9.92
N PRO A 96 9.48 -10.50 10.67
CA PRO A 96 8.74 -11.75 10.58
C PRO A 96 7.24 -11.67 10.82
N THR A 97 6.78 -10.68 11.57
CA THR A 97 5.36 -10.45 11.87
C THR A 97 4.75 -9.32 11.05
N GLN A 98 5.52 -8.73 10.13
CA GLN A 98 5.06 -7.62 9.31
C GLN A 98 4.31 -8.13 8.07
N TYR A 99 3.02 -7.77 7.96
CA TYR A 99 2.21 -8.14 6.81
C TYR A 99 1.97 -7.00 5.83
N GLY A 100 2.44 -5.80 6.15
CA GLY A 100 2.25 -4.67 5.25
C GLY A 100 2.90 -3.38 5.71
N SER A 101 2.65 -2.36 4.92
CA SER A 101 3.12 -0.99 5.17
C SER A 101 2.07 0.04 4.79
N ILE A 102 2.18 1.20 5.42
CA ILE A 102 1.50 2.43 5.03
C ILE A 102 2.59 3.48 4.86
N HIS A 103 2.60 4.20 3.74
CA HIS A 103 3.51 5.32 3.55
C HIS A 103 2.81 6.46 2.81
N THR A 104 3.45 7.63 2.83
CA THR A 104 2.89 8.84 2.23
C THR A 104 3.75 9.34 1.09
N HIS A 105 3.10 9.80 0.02
CA HIS A 105 3.71 10.69 -0.97
C HIS A 105 3.17 12.11 -0.72
N PRO A 106 3.95 12.97 -0.08
CA PRO A 106 3.50 14.30 0.32
C PRO A 106 3.37 15.22 -0.89
N PHE A 107 2.82 16.41 -0.65
CA PHE A 107 2.65 17.40 -1.68
C PHE A 107 4.01 17.88 -2.24
N ASN A 108 4.05 18.10 -3.55
CA ASN A 108 5.26 18.57 -4.23
C ASN A 108 5.70 19.92 -3.72
N THR A 109 6.98 20.03 -3.39
CA THR A 109 7.64 21.28 -3.08
C THR A 109 8.37 21.79 -4.31
N THR A 110 8.82 23.04 -4.28
CA THR A 110 9.60 23.66 -5.38
C THR A 110 10.85 22.88 -5.78
N ASN A 111 11.35 22.01 -4.91
CA ASN A 111 12.58 21.25 -5.12
C ASN A 111 12.37 19.75 -5.26
N LYS A 112 11.14 19.24 -5.15
CA LYS A 112 10.85 17.82 -5.16
C LYS A 112 9.47 17.52 -5.70
N THR A 113 9.46 16.56 -6.59
CA THR A 113 8.26 16.03 -7.22
C THR A 113 8.07 14.59 -6.76
N TRP A 114 6.95 14.31 -6.09
CA TRP A 114 6.51 12.96 -5.83
C TRP A 114 5.43 12.57 -6.83
N ILE A 115 5.58 11.40 -7.41
CA ILE A 115 4.52 10.81 -8.20
C ILE A 115 3.45 10.33 -7.20
N PRO A 116 2.19 10.77 -7.29
CA PRO A 116 1.15 10.41 -6.31
C PRO A 116 0.58 8.99 -6.58
N MET A 117 1.47 8.05 -6.83
CA MET A 117 1.17 6.64 -7.09
C MET A 117 2.39 5.79 -6.72
N PHE A 118 2.20 4.47 -6.56
CA PHE A 118 3.24 3.54 -6.20
C PHE A 118 4.42 3.53 -7.17
N SER A 119 5.63 3.52 -6.63
CA SER A 119 6.85 3.17 -7.35
C SER A 119 7.01 1.65 -7.46
N LEU A 120 7.98 1.18 -8.26
CA LEU A 120 8.29 -0.25 -8.32
C LEU A 120 8.84 -0.77 -6.98
N ASP A 121 9.57 0.06 -6.24
CA ASP A 121 10.12 -0.30 -4.93
C ASP A 121 8.99 -0.49 -3.89
N ASP A 122 7.96 0.36 -3.93
CA ASP A 122 6.77 0.19 -3.09
C ASP A 122 6.03 -1.12 -3.39
N ILE A 123 5.92 -1.44 -4.68
CA ILE A 123 5.32 -2.69 -5.16
C ILE A 123 6.13 -3.89 -4.66
N TYR A 124 7.45 -3.84 -4.82
CA TYR A 124 8.35 -4.92 -4.39
C TYR A 124 8.33 -5.14 -2.88
N SER A 125 8.12 -4.09 -2.09
CA SER A 125 8.05 -4.19 -0.62
C SER A 125 6.99 -5.22 -0.15
N VAL A 126 5.86 -5.32 -0.85
CA VAL A 126 4.80 -6.31 -0.55
C VAL A 126 5.32 -7.73 -0.66
N LEU A 127 6.12 -8.01 -1.70
CA LEU A 127 6.73 -9.32 -1.89
C LEU A 127 7.78 -9.60 -0.81
N THR A 128 8.54 -8.59 -0.41
CA THR A 128 9.52 -8.70 0.67
C THR A 128 8.85 -9.06 2.00
N PHE A 129 7.78 -8.36 2.38
CA PHE A 129 7.01 -8.69 3.59
C PHE A 129 6.48 -10.12 3.53
N ARG A 130 5.86 -10.49 2.43
CA ARG A 130 5.32 -11.83 2.23
C ARG A 130 6.40 -12.93 2.37
N ASN A 131 7.56 -12.73 1.79
CA ASN A 131 8.63 -13.72 1.80
C ASN A 131 9.29 -13.85 3.19
N VAL A 132 9.43 -12.75 3.92
CA VAL A 132 9.94 -12.75 5.29
C VAL A 132 8.92 -13.36 6.25
N TYR A 133 7.64 -13.01 6.12
CA TYR A 133 6.56 -13.53 6.97
C TYR A 133 6.41 -15.04 6.83
N SER A 134 6.52 -15.58 5.63
CA SER A 134 6.38 -17.01 5.35
C SER A 134 7.53 -17.87 5.91
N SER A 135 8.61 -17.26 6.38
CA SER A 135 9.76 -17.99 6.92
C SER A 135 9.60 -18.39 8.40
N ILE A 136 8.49 -18.05 9.06
CA ILE A 136 8.29 -18.23 10.49
C ILE A 136 7.02 -19.03 10.83
N GLU A 137 6.96 -19.53 12.07
CA GLU A 137 5.92 -20.39 12.69
C GLU A 137 4.46 -19.88 12.59
N TYR A 138 4.23 -18.67 12.07
CA TYR A 138 2.90 -18.09 11.83
C TYR A 138 2.22 -18.56 10.54
N LEU A 139 2.70 -19.65 9.94
CA LEU A 139 2.11 -20.28 8.75
C LEU A 139 0.61 -20.63 8.89
N ASN A 140 0.09 -20.68 10.11
CA ASN A 140 -1.34 -20.94 10.33
C ASN A 140 -2.21 -19.80 9.80
N ASP A 141 -1.76 -18.56 9.89
CA ASP A 141 -2.49 -17.40 9.36
C ASP A 141 -2.43 -17.34 7.83
N LEU A 142 -1.30 -17.73 7.23
CA LEU A 142 -1.18 -17.87 5.79
C LEU A 142 -2.12 -18.96 5.23
N ASN A 143 -2.39 -20.03 5.99
CA ASN A 143 -3.34 -21.05 5.60
C ASN A 143 -4.78 -20.56 5.62
N THR A 144 -5.10 -19.56 6.45
CA THR A 144 -6.45 -19.00 6.59
C THR A 144 -6.70 -17.88 5.59
N ASN A 145 -5.79 -16.91 5.52
CA ASN A 145 -5.93 -15.68 4.72
C ASN A 145 -5.11 -15.72 3.44
N GLY A 146 -4.08 -16.57 3.40
CA GLY A 146 -3.19 -16.71 2.25
C GLY A 146 -2.50 -15.37 1.91
N ASP A 147 -2.20 -15.20 0.65
CA ASP A 147 -1.51 -14.00 0.16
C ASP A 147 -2.38 -12.72 0.25
N ALA A 148 -3.68 -12.86 0.50
CA ALA A 148 -4.59 -11.72 0.71
C ALA A 148 -4.26 -10.90 1.98
N LEU A 149 -3.50 -11.46 2.93
CA LEU A 149 -3.04 -10.73 4.10
C LEU A 149 -2.13 -9.55 3.72
N PHE A 150 -1.22 -9.76 2.77
CA PHE A 150 -0.17 -8.78 2.45
C PHE A 150 -0.69 -7.57 1.70
N THR A 151 -0.22 -6.38 2.13
CA THR A 151 -0.65 -5.11 1.54
C THR A 151 0.43 -4.03 1.65
N SER A 152 0.49 -3.16 0.65
CA SER A 152 1.10 -1.83 0.80
C SER A 152 0.01 -0.79 0.58
N ILE A 153 -0.07 0.16 1.51
CA ILE A 153 -1.01 1.28 1.44
C ILE A 153 -0.21 2.55 1.17
N LEU A 154 -0.61 3.27 0.16
CA LEU A 154 -0.08 4.58 -0.19
C LEU A 154 -1.14 5.64 0.06
N ILE A 155 -0.76 6.69 0.77
CA ILE A 155 -1.56 7.89 0.92
C ILE A 155 -0.82 9.01 0.20
N ALA A 156 -1.43 9.51 -0.87
CA ALA A 156 -0.80 10.47 -1.76
C ALA A 156 -1.61 11.76 -1.85
N LYS A 157 -0.93 12.89 -1.77
CA LYS A 157 -1.54 14.20 -1.98
C LYS A 157 -1.48 14.56 -3.45
N GLN A 158 -2.62 14.97 -3.99
CA GLN A 158 -2.74 15.41 -5.37
C GLN A 158 -3.63 16.66 -5.44
N GLY A 159 -2.99 17.81 -5.62
CA GLY A 159 -3.68 19.10 -5.46
C GLY A 159 -4.26 19.22 -4.05
N ASP A 160 -5.54 19.52 -3.96
CA ASP A 160 -6.25 19.65 -2.67
C ASP A 160 -6.85 18.32 -2.18
N SER A 161 -6.66 17.22 -2.92
CA SER A 161 -7.24 15.92 -2.61
C SER A 161 -6.20 14.96 -2.07
N ASN A 162 -6.58 14.18 -1.07
CA ASN A 162 -5.82 13.04 -0.57
C ASN A 162 -6.43 11.76 -1.16
N ASN A 163 -5.59 10.93 -1.73
CA ASN A 163 -5.99 9.63 -2.27
C ASN A 163 -5.31 8.52 -1.48
N THR A 164 -6.07 7.53 -1.07
CA THR A 164 -5.56 6.35 -0.38
C THR A 164 -5.71 5.14 -1.29
N TYR A 165 -4.59 4.51 -1.60
CA TYR A 165 -4.51 3.34 -2.46
C TYR A 165 -3.98 2.14 -1.70
N ALA A 166 -4.30 0.94 -2.16
CA ALA A 166 -3.69 -0.29 -1.68
C ALA A 166 -3.34 -1.21 -2.85
N ILE A 167 -2.19 -1.89 -2.72
CA ILE A 167 -1.80 -3.00 -3.59
C ILE A 167 -1.99 -4.30 -2.84
N LYS A 168 -2.59 -5.29 -3.51
CA LYS A 168 -2.84 -6.63 -2.99
C LYS A 168 -2.39 -7.70 -3.98
N ILE A 169 -1.96 -8.84 -3.45
CA ILE A 169 -1.57 -10.00 -4.24
C ILE A 169 -2.84 -10.73 -4.74
N GLU A 170 -2.93 -10.97 -6.04
CA GLU A 170 -3.96 -11.77 -6.69
C GLU A 170 -3.40 -13.14 -7.13
N ASP A 171 -2.15 -13.16 -7.56
CA ASP A 171 -1.47 -14.35 -8.03
C ASP A 171 0.01 -14.28 -7.66
N ILE A 172 0.36 -14.99 -6.58
CA ILE A 172 1.74 -14.98 -6.06
C ILE A 172 2.74 -15.58 -7.06
N THR A 173 2.31 -16.55 -7.88
CA THR A 173 3.20 -17.19 -8.85
C THR A 173 3.68 -16.18 -9.90
N LYS A 174 2.79 -15.26 -10.29
CA LYS A 174 3.13 -14.18 -11.20
C LYS A 174 3.96 -13.12 -10.50
N PHE A 175 3.59 -12.75 -9.27
CA PHE A 175 4.31 -11.73 -8.52
C PHE A 175 5.72 -12.17 -8.16
N GLN A 176 5.94 -13.46 -7.93
CA GLN A 176 7.28 -14.00 -7.63
C GLN A 176 8.29 -13.76 -8.76
N LYS A 177 7.85 -13.61 -10.00
CA LYS A 177 8.73 -13.26 -11.13
C LYS A 177 9.44 -11.91 -10.93
N LEU A 178 8.80 -10.97 -10.22
CA LEU A 178 9.44 -9.70 -9.89
C LEU A 178 10.65 -9.89 -8.97
N LYS A 179 10.63 -10.93 -8.11
CA LYS A 179 11.80 -11.30 -7.31
C LYS A 179 12.95 -11.77 -8.17
N ASP A 180 12.66 -12.58 -9.18
CA ASP A 180 13.68 -13.10 -10.08
C ASP A 180 14.38 -11.93 -10.80
N VAL A 181 13.61 -10.96 -11.28
CA VAL A 181 14.11 -9.70 -11.88
C VAL A 181 14.90 -8.87 -10.87
N TYR A 182 14.44 -8.79 -9.62
CA TYR A 182 15.13 -8.05 -8.56
C TYR A 182 16.43 -8.73 -8.14
N ASP A 183 16.45 -10.04 -8.00
CA ASP A 183 17.64 -10.80 -7.60
C ASP A 183 18.73 -10.75 -8.69
N ASP A 184 18.37 -10.45 -9.94
CA ASP A 184 19.30 -10.27 -11.05
C ASP A 184 19.96 -8.87 -11.10
N ILE A 185 19.90 -8.11 -10.02
CA ILE A 185 20.51 -6.77 -9.91
C ILE A 185 22.03 -6.78 -10.24
N GLY A 186 22.69 -7.93 -10.10
CA GLY A 186 24.08 -8.11 -10.40
C GLY A 186 24.40 -8.53 -11.85
N ASP A 187 23.42 -8.52 -12.76
CA ASP A 187 23.60 -9.01 -14.14
C ASP A 187 23.99 -10.51 -14.17
N ALA A 188 23.13 -11.35 -13.55
CA ALA A 188 23.36 -12.80 -13.49
C ALA A 188 23.42 -13.45 -14.88
N ASN A 189 22.74 -12.86 -15.85
CA ASN A 189 22.77 -13.28 -17.25
C ASN A 189 24.04 -12.84 -17.98
N ASN A 190 24.82 -11.94 -17.38
CA ASN A 190 26.06 -11.38 -17.92
C ASN A 190 25.86 -10.70 -19.28
N ASP A 191 24.71 -10.09 -19.50
CA ASP A 191 24.37 -9.34 -20.71
C ASP A 191 24.55 -7.81 -20.55
N GLY A 192 24.94 -7.35 -19.36
CA GLY A 192 25.16 -5.94 -19.04
C GLY A 192 23.88 -5.18 -18.72
N ILE A 193 22.74 -5.86 -18.61
CA ILE A 193 21.42 -5.28 -18.36
C ILE A 193 21.03 -5.48 -16.89
N ASN A 194 20.53 -4.45 -16.25
CA ASN A 194 19.85 -4.55 -14.96
C ASN A 194 18.35 -4.41 -15.18
N GLU A 195 17.69 -5.54 -15.34
CA GLU A 195 16.28 -5.62 -15.69
C GLU A 195 15.37 -4.91 -14.67
N TYR A 196 15.69 -4.98 -13.39
CA TYR A 196 14.93 -4.26 -12.37
C TYR A 196 15.02 -2.74 -12.53
N LYS A 197 16.23 -2.22 -12.82
CA LYS A 197 16.41 -0.78 -13.06
C LYS A 197 15.68 -0.32 -14.32
N GLU A 198 15.71 -1.14 -15.38
CA GLU A 198 14.99 -0.85 -16.61
C GLU A 198 13.47 -0.85 -16.38
N MET A 199 12.95 -1.83 -15.64
CA MET A 199 11.53 -1.89 -15.29
C MET A 199 11.12 -0.70 -14.42
N ASN A 200 11.94 -0.31 -13.44
CA ASN A 200 11.70 0.86 -12.58
C ASN A 200 11.74 2.16 -13.39
N GLN A 201 12.71 2.30 -14.31
CA GLN A 201 12.78 3.46 -15.19
C GLN A 201 11.59 3.51 -16.14
N SER A 202 11.20 2.37 -16.72
CA SER A 202 10.02 2.28 -17.59
C SER A 202 8.74 2.74 -16.90
N LEU A 203 8.51 2.35 -15.63
CA LEU A 203 7.35 2.85 -14.88
C LEU A 203 7.41 4.36 -14.65
N LYS A 204 8.58 4.91 -14.33
CA LYS A 204 8.77 6.36 -14.17
C LYS A 204 8.51 7.12 -15.47
N ASP A 205 9.03 6.62 -16.59
CA ASP A 205 8.84 7.21 -17.91
C ASP A 205 7.35 7.20 -18.30
N LEU A 206 6.65 6.08 -18.03
CA LEU A 206 5.21 5.99 -18.26
C LEU A 206 4.42 7.01 -17.44
N TYR A 207 4.79 7.29 -16.19
CA TYR A 207 4.16 8.36 -15.41
C TYR A 207 4.46 9.74 -16.01
N THR A 208 5.70 9.99 -16.42
CA THR A 208 6.08 11.25 -17.05
C THR A 208 5.32 11.51 -18.33
N GLU A 209 5.28 10.51 -19.23
CA GLU A 209 4.68 10.64 -20.56
C GLU A 209 3.14 10.71 -20.53
N ASN A 210 2.49 9.94 -19.64
CA ASN A 210 1.05 9.74 -19.67
C ASN A 210 0.29 10.45 -18.56
N ALA A 211 0.97 10.87 -17.51
CA ALA A 211 0.37 11.58 -16.39
C ALA A 211 1.07 12.91 -16.07
N ASN A 212 2.03 13.32 -16.90
CA ASN A 212 2.74 14.59 -16.79
C ASN A 212 3.34 14.82 -15.40
N ASP A 213 4.13 13.86 -14.94
CA ASP A 213 4.72 13.80 -13.59
C ASP A 213 3.67 14.03 -12.48
N ALA A 214 3.85 15.08 -11.69
CA ALA A 214 2.97 15.38 -10.56
C ALA A 214 1.73 16.21 -10.92
N SER A 215 1.56 16.63 -12.17
CA SER A 215 0.44 17.49 -12.58
C SER A 215 -0.73 16.74 -13.22
N GLY A 216 -0.60 15.42 -13.39
CA GLY A 216 -1.68 14.58 -13.92
C GLY A 216 -2.84 14.41 -12.95
N THR A 217 -3.94 13.89 -13.47
CA THR A 217 -5.11 13.53 -12.66
C THR A 217 -4.93 12.17 -11.98
N ALA A 218 -5.64 11.93 -10.88
CA ALA A 218 -5.65 10.62 -10.21
C ALA A 218 -5.92 9.47 -11.18
N THR A 219 -6.90 9.63 -12.07
CA THR A 219 -7.26 8.63 -13.08
C THR A 219 -6.12 8.35 -14.07
N GLN A 220 -5.31 9.36 -14.41
CA GLN A 220 -4.14 9.14 -15.28
C GLN A 220 -3.10 8.26 -14.61
N TYR A 221 -2.74 8.54 -13.36
CA TYR A 221 -1.80 7.71 -12.59
C TYR A 221 -2.31 6.29 -12.36
N GLN A 222 -3.60 6.16 -12.01
CA GLN A 222 -4.26 4.86 -11.87
C GLN A 222 -4.18 4.04 -13.16
N ARG A 223 -4.47 4.67 -14.30
CA ARG A 223 -4.40 4.02 -15.61
C ARG A 223 -2.98 3.55 -15.93
N VAL A 224 -1.99 4.39 -15.72
CA VAL A 224 -0.58 4.06 -15.95
C VAL A 224 -0.19 2.84 -15.13
N LEU A 225 -0.47 2.86 -13.82
CA LEU A 225 -0.11 1.74 -12.95
C LEU A 225 -0.85 0.46 -13.32
N LEU A 226 -2.16 0.53 -13.53
CA LEU A 226 -2.95 -0.65 -13.91
C LEU A 226 -2.45 -1.27 -15.22
N LYS A 227 -2.10 -0.43 -16.20
CA LYS A 227 -1.53 -0.90 -17.45
C LYS A 227 -0.17 -1.55 -17.24
N PHE A 228 0.71 -0.92 -16.48
CA PHE A 228 2.03 -1.46 -16.14
C PHE A 228 1.92 -2.83 -15.44
N LEU A 229 1.03 -2.96 -14.44
CA LEU A 229 0.80 -4.23 -13.74
C LEU A 229 0.29 -5.33 -14.68
N ALA A 230 -0.56 -4.96 -15.63
CA ALA A 230 -1.12 -5.90 -16.62
C ALA A 230 -0.09 -6.30 -17.68
N ASP A 231 0.63 -5.35 -18.26
CA ASP A 231 1.61 -5.57 -19.32
C ASP A 231 2.79 -6.44 -18.83
N ASN A 232 3.18 -6.28 -17.56
CA ASN A 232 4.22 -7.10 -16.93
C ASN A 232 3.68 -8.36 -16.24
N ASP A 233 2.38 -8.61 -16.32
CA ASP A 233 1.71 -9.78 -15.71
C ASP A 233 2.09 -10.02 -14.23
N LEU A 234 2.13 -8.95 -13.43
CA LEU A 234 2.64 -9.00 -12.05
C LEU A 234 1.69 -9.67 -11.05
N GLY A 235 0.48 -10.04 -11.44
CA GLY A 235 -0.46 -10.74 -10.55
C GLY A 235 -0.92 -9.92 -9.34
N LEU A 236 -0.99 -8.60 -9.50
CA LEU A 236 -1.37 -7.65 -8.46
C LEU A 236 -2.67 -6.93 -8.81
N SER A 237 -3.33 -6.39 -7.79
CA SER A 237 -4.51 -5.54 -7.92
C SER A 237 -4.33 -4.24 -7.18
N LEU A 238 -4.86 -3.17 -7.78
CA LEU A 238 -4.91 -1.84 -7.20
C LEU A 238 -6.32 -1.59 -6.63
N TYR A 239 -6.36 -1.05 -5.43
CA TYR A 239 -7.57 -0.62 -4.75
C TYR A 239 -7.47 0.86 -4.39
N GLN A 240 -8.63 1.53 -4.33
CA GLN A 240 -8.75 2.89 -3.82
C GLN A 240 -9.77 2.92 -2.70
N MET A 241 -9.44 3.63 -1.63
CA MET A 241 -10.38 3.92 -0.56
C MET A 241 -11.18 5.16 -0.92
N GLU A 242 -12.49 5.08 -0.78
CA GLU A 242 -13.39 6.22 -0.85
C GLU A 242 -13.95 6.53 0.53
N GLN A 243 -14.06 7.79 0.84
CA GLN A 243 -14.72 8.28 2.04
C GLN A 243 -16.03 8.92 1.64
N THR A 244 -17.13 8.48 2.26
CA THR A 244 -18.41 9.17 2.22
C THR A 244 -18.62 9.90 3.53
N ASN A 245 -19.36 11.03 3.51
CA ASN A 245 -19.55 11.89 4.67
C ASN A 245 -18.24 12.36 5.33
N ALA A 246 -17.21 12.62 4.54
CA ALA A 246 -15.91 13.07 5.04
C ALA A 246 -16.09 14.35 5.91
N GLY A 247 -15.40 14.34 7.06
CA GLY A 247 -15.48 15.45 8.03
C GLY A 247 -16.68 15.40 8.99
N THR A 248 -17.51 14.37 8.91
CA THR A 248 -18.61 14.12 9.86
C THR A 248 -18.29 12.90 10.75
N PRO A 249 -18.96 12.77 11.91
CA PRO A 249 -18.85 11.56 12.76
C PRO A 249 -19.27 10.26 12.04
N ASP A 250 -20.09 10.37 11.00
CA ASP A 250 -20.65 9.26 10.23
C ASP A 250 -19.83 8.96 8.97
N VAL A 251 -18.52 9.27 8.98
CA VAL A 251 -17.64 8.96 7.86
C VAL A 251 -17.56 7.45 7.64
N GLU A 252 -17.90 7.03 6.43
CA GLU A 252 -17.75 5.65 5.98
C GLU A 252 -16.58 5.56 5.01
N GLU A 253 -15.74 4.55 5.21
CA GLU A 253 -14.59 4.23 4.37
C GLU A 253 -14.85 2.91 3.66
N THR A 254 -14.84 2.95 2.34
CA THR A 254 -15.08 1.77 1.52
C THR A 254 -13.97 1.60 0.50
N TRP A 255 -13.53 0.36 0.32
CA TRP A 255 -12.55 0.04 -0.70
C TRP A 255 -13.22 -0.33 -2.02
N LYS A 256 -12.62 0.13 -3.11
CA LYS A 256 -13.00 -0.22 -4.47
C LYS A 256 -11.79 -0.78 -5.21
N ARG A 257 -11.97 -1.90 -5.87
CA ARG A 257 -10.98 -2.43 -6.79
C ARG A 257 -11.00 -1.63 -8.07
N LEU A 258 -9.82 -1.20 -8.53
CA LEU A 258 -9.65 -0.52 -9.80
C LEU A 258 -9.26 -1.52 -10.89
N ASN A 259 -9.78 -1.35 -12.09
CA ASN A 259 -9.52 -2.20 -13.25
C ASN A 259 -9.44 -1.35 -14.51
N LEU A 260 -8.83 -1.89 -15.56
CA LEU A 260 -8.93 -1.34 -16.90
C LEU A 260 -10.20 -1.87 -17.59
N GLY A 261 -11.00 -0.96 -18.09
CA GLY A 261 -12.11 -1.22 -18.99
C GLY A 261 -11.71 -1.10 -20.46
N LEU A 262 -12.70 -1.03 -21.34
CA LEU A 262 -12.48 -0.82 -22.76
C LEU A 262 -11.80 0.53 -23.03
N GLY A 263 -10.79 0.52 -23.90
CA GLY A 263 -10.01 1.72 -24.24
C GLY A 263 -9.19 2.27 -23.09
N ASP A 264 -8.71 1.38 -22.22
CA ASP A 264 -7.87 1.71 -21.03
C ASP A 264 -8.55 2.70 -20.07
N THR A 265 -9.88 2.72 -20.03
CA THR A 265 -10.61 3.51 -19.04
C THR A 265 -10.50 2.87 -17.66
N VAL A 266 -10.29 3.68 -16.62
CA VAL A 266 -10.30 3.18 -15.25
C VAL A 266 -11.75 2.98 -14.81
N ILE A 267 -12.07 1.77 -14.39
CA ILE A 267 -13.37 1.41 -13.82
C ILE A 267 -13.17 0.88 -12.40
N SER A 268 -14.15 1.11 -11.53
CA SER A 268 -14.11 0.63 -10.15
C SER A 268 -15.20 -0.39 -9.88
N SER A 269 -14.89 -1.33 -8.98
CA SER A 269 -15.85 -2.31 -8.46
C SER A 269 -15.80 -2.27 -6.93
N PRO A 270 -16.95 -2.13 -6.24
CA PRO A 270 -16.95 -2.07 -4.79
C PRO A 270 -16.47 -3.39 -4.17
N CYS A 271 -15.88 -3.30 -3.00
CA CYS A 271 -15.51 -4.40 -2.12
C CYS A 271 -16.71 -4.76 -1.22
N ASN A 272 -17.70 -5.44 -1.78
CA ASN A 272 -18.91 -5.89 -1.06
C ASN A 272 -18.82 -7.38 -0.75
#